data_9c3592f75cdba843915bcc1f218a8f05
#
_entry.id   9c3592f75cdba843915bcc1f218a8f05
#
_cell.length_a   1.000
_cell.length_b   1.000
_cell.length_c   1.000
_cell.angle_alpha   90.00
_cell.angle_beta   90.00
_cell.angle_gamma   90.00
#
_symmetry.space_group_name_H-M   'P 1'
#
loop_
_entity.id
_entity.type
_entity.pdbx_description
1 polymer ?
#
loop_
_entity_poly.entity_id
_entity_poly.type
_entity_poly.pdbx_seq_one_letter_code
_entity_poly.pdbx_strand_id
1 'polypeptide(L)'
;MRKQRQTHGEEVANVLTHGAGMLFGLTAIVVLMIAGIRTGDPWVIGSFAVYALCMTSSYVTSTFYHAASDPKRKCQLRRWDHSAIYLHIAGTYTPFTLVALRDEGFWGWGLFITVWLAAVIGVWFSFRRMKKKDNLKTVCYLLMSWVVIIAFKPLIDVFQRTDSMYVLYWLIGGGLFYSLGTIFFFLDKYKYMHSAWHLFEIGRASCR
;
A
#
# COMPACT_ATOMS: atom_id res chain seq x y z
N MET A 1 -22.48 4.57 16.99
CA MET A 1 -23.14 3.63 16.07
C MET A 1 -22.33 2.35 16.03
N ARG A 2 -22.94 1.17 16.21
CA ARG A 2 -22.27 -0.13 16.02
C ARG A 2 -21.98 -0.28 14.52
N LYS A 3 -20.73 -0.52 14.13
CA LYS A 3 -20.35 -0.92 12.76
C LYS A 3 -21.18 -2.18 12.42
N GLN A 4 -22.03 -2.12 11.39
CA GLN A 4 -22.78 -3.31 10.94
C GLN A 4 -21.74 -4.37 10.53
N ARG A 5 -21.99 -5.64 10.91
CA ARG A 5 -21.21 -6.77 10.41
C ARG A 5 -21.44 -6.86 8.91
N GLN A 6 -20.37 -6.98 8.14
CA GLN A 6 -20.48 -7.22 6.70
C GLN A 6 -21.32 -8.49 6.45
N THR A 7 -22.17 -8.44 5.46
CA THR A 7 -22.98 -9.60 5.05
C THR A 7 -22.10 -10.65 4.38
N HIS A 8 -22.58 -11.87 4.29
CA HIS A 8 -21.86 -12.96 3.60
C HIS A 8 -21.48 -12.58 2.15
N GLY A 9 -22.38 -11.94 1.41
CA GLY A 9 -22.11 -11.47 0.04
C GLY A 9 -21.02 -10.41 -0.04
N GLU A 10 -20.96 -9.50 0.94
CA GLU A 10 -19.88 -8.50 1.03
C GLU A 10 -18.54 -9.15 1.34
N GLU A 11 -18.48 -10.12 2.26
CA GLU A 11 -17.25 -10.86 2.56
C GLU A 11 -16.76 -11.65 1.34
N VAL A 12 -17.67 -12.27 0.57
CA VAL A 12 -17.33 -12.96 -0.68
C VAL A 12 -16.77 -11.97 -1.71
N ALA A 13 -17.39 -10.80 -1.88
CA ALA A 13 -16.91 -9.76 -2.79
C ALA A 13 -15.51 -9.27 -2.39
N ASN A 14 -15.25 -9.10 -1.09
CA ASN A 14 -13.94 -8.70 -0.58
C ASN A 14 -12.88 -9.79 -0.83
N VAL A 15 -13.22 -11.07 -0.63
CA VAL A 15 -12.32 -12.20 -0.95
C VAL A 15 -12.00 -12.25 -2.44
N LEU A 16 -13.00 -12.06 -3.31
CA LEU A 16 -12.78 -12.12 -4.76
C LEU A 16 -11.93 -10.94 -5.25
N THR A 17 -12.19 -9.73 -4.78
CA THR A 17 -11.41 -8.55 -5.17
C THR A 17 -9.95 -8.67 -4.75
N HIS A 18 -9.67 -8.95 -3.46
CA HIS A 18 -8.28 -9.09 -3.00
C HIS A 18 -7.64 -10.41 -3.42
N GLY A 19 -8.42 -11.47 -3.66
CA GLY A 19 -7.93 -12.69 -4.30
C GLY A 19 -7.40 -12.44 -5.72
N ALA A 20 -8.09 -11.62 -6.51
CA ALA A 20 -7.58 -11.14 -7.79
C ALA A 20 -6.32 -10.27 -7.62
N GLY A 21 -6.31 -9.39 -6.61
CA GLY A 21 -5.11 -8.63 -6.22
C GLY A 21 -3.92 -9.51 -5.84
N MET A 22 -4.16 -10.63 -5.17
CA MET A 22 -3.11 -11.62 -4.83
C MET A 22 -2.49 -12.22 -6.09
N LEU A 23 -3.30 -12.62 -7.08
CA LEU A 23 -2.81 -13.13 -8.36
C LEU A 23 -2.01 -12.05 -9.11
N PHE A 24 -2.50 -10.81 -9.12
CA PHE A 24 -1.78 -9.66 -9.65
C PHE A 24 -0.43 -9.47 -8.95
N GLY A 25 -0.40 -9.55 -7.62
CA GLY A 25 0.82 -9.42 -6.82
C GLY A 25 1.86 -10.50 -7.13
N LEU A 26 1.42 -11.76 -7.25
CA LEU A 26 2.31 -12.87 -7.65
C LEU A 26 2.90 -12.66 -9.04
N THR A 27 2.10 -12.19 -10.00
CA THR A 27 2.57 -11.85 -11.34
C THR A 27 3.56 -10.69 -11.28
N ALA A 28 3.26 -9.65 -10.49
CA ALA A 28 4.12 -8.49 -10.32
C ALA A 28 5.48 -8.86 -9.70
N ILE A 29 5.54 -9.80 -8.76
CA ILE A 29 6.82 -10.31 -8.24
C ILE A 29 7.69 -10.82 -9.39
N VAL A 30 7.15 -11.68 -10.26
CA VAL A 30 7.92 -12.26 -11.37
C VAL A 30 8.37 -11.16 -12.35
N VAL A 31 7.46 -10.29 -12.77
CA VAL A 31 7.74 -9.24 -13.74
C VAL A 31 8.77 -8.24 -13.21
N LEU A 32 8.60 -7.77 -11.97
CA LEU A 32 9.50 -6.79 -11.36
C LEU A 32 10.88 -7.42 -11.07
N MET A 33 10.94 -8.69 -10.67
CA MET A 33 12.22 -9.37 -10.47
C MET A 33 12.96 -9.54 -11.79
N ILE A 34 12.29 -9.95 -12.87
CA ILE A 34 12.91 -10.03 -14.21
C ILE A 34 13.40 -8.65 -14.65
N ALA A 35 12.57 -7.61 -14.49
CA ALA A 35 12.94 -6.24 -14.85
C ALA A 35 14.14 -5.75 -14.03
N GLY A 36 14.12 -5.96 -12.72
CA GLY A 36 15.20 -5.58 -11.82
C GLY A 36 16.53 -6.28 -12.15
N ILE A 37 16.51 -7.60 -12.34
CA ILE A 37 17.70 -8.39 -12.69
C ILE A 37 18.32 -7.92 -14.01
N ARG A 38 17.50 -7.54 -14.99
CA ARG A 38 18.00 -7.01 -16.28
C ARG A 38 18.76 -5.70 -16.15
N THR A 39 18.52 -4.91 -15.09
CA THR A 39 19.31 -3.68 -14.86
C THR A 39 20.71 -3.94 -14.34
N GLY A 40 20.94 -5.10 -13.69
CA GLY A 40 22.18 -5.40 -12.99
C GLY A 40 22.43 -4.56 -11.72
N ASP A 41 21.54 -3.63 -11.38
CA ASP A 41 21.67 -2.78 -10.20
C ASP A 41 21.02 -3.44 -8.97
N PRO A 42 21.81 -3.80 -7.92
CA PRO A 42 21.28 -4.45 -6.73
C PRO A 42 20.25 -3.57 -5.97
N TRP A 43 20.31 -2.25 -6.09
CA TRP A 43 19.33 -1.34 -5.48
C TRP A 43 17.97 -1.41 -6.17
N VAL A 44 17.98 -1.54 -7.51
CA VAL A 44 16.73 -1.75 -8.27
C VAL A 44 16.13 -3.10 -7.93
N ILE A 45 16.95 -4.17 -7.93
CA ILE A 45 16.50 -5.54 -7.61
C ILE A 45 15.90 -5.58 -6.20
N GLY A 46 16.63 -5.08 -5.20
CA GLY A 46 16.20 -5.07 -3.80
C GLY A 46 14.93 -4.23 -3.58
N SER A 47 14.86 -3.05 -4.19
CA SER A 47 13.70 -2.16 -4.08
C SER A 47 12.45 -2.77 -4.72
N PHE A 48 12.57 -3.40 -5.87
CA PHE A 48 11.46 -4.06 -6.55
C PHE A 48 11.00 -5.29 -5.77
N ALA A 49 11.92 -6.07 -5.20
CA ALA A 49 11.58 -7.19 -4.32
C ALA A 49 10.78 -6.73 -3.10
N VAL A 50 11.26 -5.70 -2.38
CA VAL A 50 10.58 -5.14 -1.20
C VAL A 50 9.18 -4.63 -1.57
N TYR A 51 9.06 -3.85 -2.65
CA TYR A 51 7.76 -3.36 -3.11
C TYR A 51 6.80 -4.50 -3.42
N ALA A 52 7.21 -5.45 -4.26
CA ALA A 52 6.36 -6.56 -4.69
C ALA A 52 5.91 -7.45 -3.53
N LEU A 53 6.80 -7.74 -2.58
CA LEU A 53 6.49 -8.53 -1.39
C LEU A 53 5.51 -7.78 -0.46
N CYS A 54 5.74 -6.49 -0.20
CA CYS A 54 4.85 -5.69 0.63
C CYS A 54 3.45 -5.56 0.02
N MET A 55 3.37 -5.31 -1.29
CA MET A 55 2.12 -5.24 -2.04
C MET A 55 1.37 -6.57 -1.98
N THR A 56 2.03 -7.68 -2.32
CA THR A 56 1.42 -9.01 -2.31
C THR A 56 0.96 -9.41 -0.92
N SER A 57 1.75 -9.09 0.13
CA SER A 57 1.39 -9.40 1.52
C SER A 57 0.10 -8.69 1.95
N SER A 58 -0.18 -7.48 1.46
CA SER A 58 -1.42 -6.77 1.78
C SER A 58 -2.64 -7.47 1.17
N TYR A 59 -2.56 -7.95 -0.07
CA TYR A 59 -3.65 -8.69 -0.69
C TYR A 59 -3.86 -10.07 -0.05
N VAL A 60 -2.77 -10.76 0.27
CA VAL A 60 -2.83 -12.07 0.95
C VAL A 60 -3.49 -11.94 2.32
N THR A 61 -3.03 -11.01 3.16
CA THR A 61 -3.57 -10.85 4.52
C THR A 61 -5.04 -10.44 4.50
N SER A 62 -5.44 -9.57 3.58
CA SER A 62 -6.82 -9.15 3.41
C SER A 62 -7.71 -10.27 2.91
N THR A 63 -7.28 -11.05 1.91
CA THR A 63 -8.02 -12.21 1.42
C THR A 63 -8.30 -13.21 2.55
N PHE A 64 -7.27 -13.56 3.34
CA PHE A 64 -7.45 -14.47 4.48
C PHE A 64 -8.32 -13.87 5.60
N TYR A 65 -8.22 -12.56 5.85
CA TYR A 65 -9.08 -11.89 6.83
C TYR A 65 -10.54 -11.99 6.44
N HIS A 66 -10.90 -11.70 5.19
CA HIS A 66 -12.28 -11.75 4.73
C HIS A 66 -12.80 -13.18 4.60
N ALA A 67 -11.96 -14.15 4.23
CA ALA A 67 -12.33 -15.57 4.17
C ALA A 67 -12.55 -16.23 5.55
N ALA A 68 -12.01 -15.65 6.63
CA ALA A 68 -12.09 -16.27 7.94
C ALA A 68 -13.49 -16.19 8.54
N SER A 69 -14.04 -17.34 8.96
CA SER A 69 -15.34 -17.48 9.63
C SER A 69 -15.22 -17.49 11.16
N ASP A 70 -14.12 -18.05 11.71
CA ASP A 70 -13.89 -18.08 13.16
C ASP A 70 -13.60 -16.69 13.71
N PRO A 71 -14.36 -16.20 14.73
CA PRO A 71 -14.21 -14.83 15.24
C PRO A 71 -12.84 -14.53 15.84
N LYS A 72 -12.18 -15.52 16.48
CA LYS A 72 -10.87 -15.33 17.09
C LYS A 72 -9.80 -15.17 16.00
N ARG A 73 -9.81 -16.07 15.02
CA ARG A 73 -8.91 -16.04 13.87
C ARG A 73 -9.13 -14.77 13.04
N LYS A 74 -10.39 -14.39 12.77
CA LYS A 74 -10.74 -13.15 12.05
C LYS A 74 -10.20 -11.91 12.77
N CYS A 75 -10.27 -11.87 14.09
CA CYS A 75 -9.71 -10.77 14.89
C CYS A 75 -8.18 -10.68 14.77
N GLN A 76 -7.47 -11.82 14.71
CA GLN A 76 -6.02 -11.84 14.50
C GLN A 76 -5.66 -11.40 13.08
N LEU A 77 -6.31 -11.98 12.07
CA LEU A 77 -6.08 -11.66 10.66
C LEU A 77 -6.37 -10.19 10.34
N ARG A 78 -7.38 -9.58 10.97
CA ARG A 78 -7.64 -8.15 10.85
C ARG A 78 -6.45 -7.29 11.29
N ARG A 79 -5.67 -7.71 12.28
CA ARG A 79 -4.48 -6.95 12.69
C ARG A 79 -3.39 -7.03 11.64
N TRP A 80 -3.19 -8.20 11.04
CA TRP A 80 -2.26 -8.40 9.94
C TRP A 80 -2.67 -7.62 8.70
N ASP A 81 -3.95 -7.67 8.33
CA ASP A 81 -4.53 -6.90 7.23
C ASP A 81 -4.25 -5.39 7.38
N HIS A 82 -4.58 -4.81 8.53
CA HIS A 82 -4.29 -3.40 8.81
C HIS A 82 -2.79 -3.09 8.86
N SER A 83 -1.96 -4.02 9.32
CA SER A 83 -0.50 -3.84 9.36
C SER A 83 0.12 -3.85 7.98
N ALA A 84 -0.38 -4.71 7.10
CA ALA A 84 0.12 -4.85 5.74
C ALA A 84 -0.07 -3.59 4.90
N ILE A 85 -1.09 -2.75 5.19
CA ILE A 85 -1.28 -1.46 4.51
C ILE A 85 -0.09 -0.52 4.77
N TYR A 86 0.40 -0.43 6.02
CA TYR A 86 1.58 0.38 6.35
C TYR A 86 2.83 -0.11 5.61
N LEU A 87 3.03 -1.43 5.59
CA LEU A 87 4.15 -2.03 4.87
C LEU A 87 4.04 -1.82 3.37
N HIS A 88 2.83 -1.92 2.80
CA HIS A 88 2.60 -1.67 1.39
C HIS A 88 2.93 -0.22 1.02
N ILE A 89 2.52 0.76 1.83
CA ILE A 89 2.87 2.16 1.62
C ILE A 89 4.40 2.33 1.67
N ALA A 90 5.08 1.83 2.69
CA ALA A 90 6.53 1.94 2.81
C ALA A 90 7.27 1.21 1.68
N GLY A 91 6.79 0.02 1.30
CA GLY A 91 7.31 -0.72 0.15
C GLY A 91 7.21 0.07 -1.14
N THR A 92 6.10 0.79 -1.34
CA THR A 92 5.93 1.67 -2.52
C THR A 92 6.95 2.79 -2.58
N TYR A 93 7.32 3.37 -1.44
CA TYR A 93 8.35 4.42 -1.38
C TYR A 93 9.75 3.88 -1.68
N THR A 94 10.02 2.60 -1.44
CA THR A 94 11.35 2.03 -1.51
C THR A 94 12.05 2.25 -2.87
N PRO A 95 11.44 1.97 -4.05
CA PRO A 95 12.10 2.25 -5.32
C PRO A 95 12.28 3.75 -5.59
N PHE A 96 11.37 4.61 -5.16
CA PHE A 96 11.55 6.06 -5.34
C PHE A 96 12.68 6.60 -4.50
N THR A 97 12.84 6.11 -3.28
CA THR A 97 13.85 6.61 -2.34
C THR A 97 15.25 6.02 -2.60
N LEU A 98 15.33 4.71 -2.86
CA LEU A 98 16.61 4.00 -2.98
C LEU A 98 17.09 3.83 -4.43
N VAL A 99 16.28 4.18 -5.42
CA VAL A 99 16.68 4.19 -6.83
C VAL A 99 16.69 5.61 -7.37
N ALA A 100 15.52 6.31 -7.36
CA ALA A 100 15.42 7.63 -7.96
C ALA A 100 16.12 8.72 -7.14
N LEU A 101 15.96 8.72 -5.81
CA LEU A 101 16.47 9.78 -4.92
C LEU A 101 17.73 9.39 -4.14
N ARG A 102 18.31 8.20 -4.36
CA ARG A 102 19.45 7.71 -3.57
C ARG A 102 20.60 8.69 -3.53
N ASP A 103 20.93 9.25 -4.68
CA ASP A 103 22.09 10.14 -4.86
C ASP A 103 21.74 11.64 -4.68
N GLU A 104 20.49 11.94 -4.29
CA GLU A 104 19.99 13.29 -4.01
C GLU A 104 20.19 13.71 -2.54
N GLY A 105 21.30 13.30 -1.93
CA GLY A 105 21.68 13.64 -0.57
C GLY A 105 20.68 13.12 0.48
N PHE A 106 20.17 14.01 1.32
CA PHE A 106 19.23 13.65 2.40
C PHE A 106 17.89 13.10 1.89
N TRP A 107 17.46 13.45 0.68
CA TRP A 107 16.11 13.14 0.20
C TRP A 107 15.85 11.64 0.04
N GLY A 108 16.82 10.88 -0.46
CA GLY A 108 16.66 9.42 -0.62
C GLY A 108 16.55 8.71 0.74
N TRP A 109 17.63 8.77 1.50
CA TRP A 109 17.74 8.05 2.78
C TRP A 109 16.84 8.64 3.87
N GLY A 110 16.71 9.96 3.95
CA GLY A 110 15.86 10.63 4.94
C GLY A 110 14.40 10.27 4.77
N LEU A 111 13.88 10.31 3.53
CA LEU A 111 12.52 9.92 3.23
C LEU A 111 12.30 8.41 3.46
N PHE A 112 13.25 7.56 3.04
CA PHE A 112 13.22 6.13 3.27
C PHE A 112 13.06 5.80 4.76
N ILE A 113 13.97 6.32 5.58
CA ILE A 113 13.97 6.08 7.03
C ILE A 113 12.66 6.58 7.66
N THR A 114 12.23 7.79 7.30
CA THR A 114 11.00 8.40 7.84
C THR A 114 9.77 7.52 7.56
N VAL A 115 9.62 7.06 6.33
CA VAL A 115 8.44 6.26 5.93
C VAL A 115 8.47 4.87 6.54
N TRP A 116 9.64 4.22 6.61
CA TRP A 116 9.77 2.91 7.24
C TRP A 116 9.60 2.96 8.76
N LEU A 117 10.10 3.99 9.44
CA LEU A 117 9.83 4.22 10.86
C LEU A 117 8.33 4.43 11.11
N ALA A 118 7.67 5.24 10.28
CA ALA A 118 6.21 5.42 10.36
C ALA A 118 5.47 4.10 10.16
N ALA A 119 5.92 3.25 9.23
CA ALA A 119 5.34 1.93 9.00
C ALA A 119 5.51 1.01 10.21
N VAL A 120 6.69 0.93 10.80
CA VAL A 120 6.96 0.14 12.02
C VAL A 120 6.07 0.58 13.17
N ILE A 121 5.96 1.90 13.40
CA ILE A 121 5.07 2.48 14.41
C ILE A 121 3.60 2.11 14.11
N GLY A 122 3.16 2.22 12.86
CA GLY A 122 1.81 1.88 12.42
C GLY A 122 1.49 0.40 12.62
N VAL A 123 2.42 -0.49 12.28
CA VAL A 123 2.32 -1.93 12.54
C VAL A 123 2.17 -2.18 14.04
N TRP A 124 3.04 -1.60 14.85
CA TRP A 124 2.97 -1.74 16.31
C TRP A 124 1.63 -1.29 16.89
N PHE A 125 1.09 -0.13 16.45
CA PHE A 125 -0.24 0.32 16.84
C PHE A 125 -1.36 -0.62 16.36
N SER A 126 -1.20 -1.32 15.24
CA SER A 126 -2.20 -2.27 14.74
C SER A 126 -2.34 -3.49 15.65
N PHE A 127 -1.27 -3.89 16.36
CA PHE A 127 -1.30 -4.99 17.32
C PHE A 127 -1.72 -4.58 18.73
N ARG A 128 -1.65 -3.29 19.08
CA ARG A 128 -2.20 -2.81 20.35
C ARG A 128 -3.73 -2.73 20.31
N ARG A 129 -4.39 -3.02 21.45
CA ARG A 129 -5.85 -2.86 21.60
C ARG A 129 -6.20 -1.37 21.61
N MET A 130 -6.41 -0.78 20.45
CA MET A 130 -7.05 0.53 20.38
C MET A 130 -8.56 0.34 20.36
N LYS A 131 -9.21 0.66 21.49
CA LYS A 131 -10.65 0.46 21.72
C LYS A 131 -11.56 1.34 20.84
N LYS A 132 -11.05 2.32 20.12
CA LYS A 132 -11.85 3.22 19.26
C LYS A 132 -11.01 3.81 18.12
N LYS A 133 -11.59 3.82 16.93
CA LYS A 133 -11.31 4.59 15.71
C LYS A 133 -10.40 3.92 14.68
N ASP A 134 -11.00 3.09 13.84
CA ASP A 134 -10.42 2.71 12.53
C ASP A 134 -10.13 3.98 11.69
N ASN A 135 -10.90 5.07 11.86
CA ASN A 135 -10.69 6.35 11.16
C ASN A 135 -9.30 6.97 11.40
N LEU A 136 -8.73 6.85 12.61
CA LEU A 136 -7.39 7.37 12.86
C LEU A 136 -6.32 6.63 12.04
N LYS A 137 -6.46 5.31 11.89
CA LYS A 137 -5.56 4.52 11.05
C LYS A 137 -5.61 4.98 9.59
N THR A 138 -6.82 5.21 9.07
CA THR A 138 -7.01 5.70 7.70
C THR A 138 -6.38 7.06 7.48
N VAL A 139 -6.50 7.97 8.46
CA VAL A 139 -5.80 9.26 8.41
C VAL A 139 -4.29 9.07 8.41
N CYS A 140 -3.75 8.16 9.26
CA CYS A 140 -2.32 7.85 9.26
C CYS A 140 -1.85 7.27 7.89
N TYR A 141 -2.64 6.40 7.27
CA TYR A 141 -2.34 5.88 5.93
C TYR A 141 -2.30 7.00 4.89
N LEU A 142 -3.27 7.92 4.91
CA LEU A 142 -3.30 9.08 4.01
C LEU A 142 -2.09 9.98 4.23
N LEU A 143 -1.82 10.38 5.46
CA LEU A 143 -0.68 11.23 5.78
C LEU A 143 0.63 10.59 5.30
N MET A 144 0.80 9.30 5.59
CA MET A 144 1.99 8.56 5.16
C MET A 144 2.09 8.46 3.63
N SER A 145 0.96 8.30 2.92
CA SER A 145 0.94 8.23 1.46
C SER A 145 1.32 9.55 0.79
N TRP A 146 1.05 10.69 1.43
CA TRP A 146 1.33 12.02 0.90
C TRP A 146 2.63 12.65 1.38
N VAL A 147 3.41 11.95 2.23
CA VAL A 147 4.75 12.42 2.65
C VAL A 147 5.66 12.72 1.46
N VAL A 148 5.47 12.06 0.31
CA VAL A 148 6.21 12.31 -0.93
C VAL A 148 6.19 13.77 -1.37
N ILE A 149 5.19 14.56 -0.99
CA ILE A 149 5.07 15.99 -1.33
C ILE A 149 6.29 16.78 -0.86
N ILE A 150 6.89 16.43 0.28
CA ILE A 150 8.08 17.13 0.79
C ILE A 150 9.32 16.93 -0.10
N ALA A 151 9.37 15.83 -0.86
CA ALA A 151 10.44 15.51 -1.81
C ALA A 151 10.01 15.73 -3.28
N PHE A 152 8.94 16.49 -3.52
CA PHE A 152 8.35 16.61 -4.85
C PHE A 152 9.29 17.32 -5.83
N LYS A 153 9.97 18.39 -5.35
CA LYS A 153 10.95 19.11 -6.18
C LYS A 153 12.14 18.22 -6.58
N PRO A 154 12.85 17.55 -5.65
CA PRO A 154 13.90 16.59 -6.02
C PRO A 154 13.44 15.52 -7.00
N LEU A 155 12.22 14.98 -6.84
CA LEU A 155 11.67 14.00 -7.77
C LEU A 155 11.48 14.57 -9.18
N ILE A 156 10.94 15.78 -9.29
CA ILE A 156 10.80 16.48 -10.59
C ILE A 156 12.19 16.63 -11.22
N ASP A 157 13.17 17.15 -10.48
CA ASP A 157 14.52 17.42 -10.99
C ASP A 157 15.18 16.11 -11.49
N VAL A 158 15.02 14.99 -10.78
CA VAL A 158 15.52 13.67 -11.20
C VAL A 158 14.82 13.19 -12.46
N PHE A 159 13.47 13.19 -12.48
CA PHE A 159 12.72 12.65 -13.61
C PHE A 159 12.85 13.49 -14.88
N GLN A 160 13.10 14.79 -14.75
CA GLN A 160 13.45 15.64 -15.89
C GLN A 160 14.84 15.29 -16.44
N ARG A 161 15.85 15.09 -15.58
CA ARG A 161 17.21 14.73 -16.01
C ARG A 161 17.29 13.34 -16.66
N THR A 162 16.39 12.42 -16.26
CA THR A 162 16.38 11.03 -16.75
C THR A 162 15.32 10.78 -17.82
N ASP A 163 14.67 11.84 -18.32
CA ASP A 163 13.56 11.75 -19.30
C ASP A 163 12.47 10.75 -18.91
N SER A 164 12.14 10.71 -17.61
CA SER A 164 11.20 9.76 -17.04
C SER A 164 10.02 10.44 -16.30
N MET A 165 9.60 11.63 -16.76
CA MET A 165 8.48 12.37 -16.16
C MET A 165 7.18 11.59 -16.11
N TYR A 166 6.98 10.60 -16.99
CA TYR A 166 5.81 9.72 -16.96
C TYR A 166 5.68 8.98 -15.63
N VAL A 167 6.80 8.66 -14.94
CA VAL A 167 6.79 8.01 -13.62
C VAL A 167 6.14 8.91 -12.56
N LEU A 168 6.41 10.23 -12.63
CA LEU A 168 5.79 11.21 -11.74
C LEU A 168 4.28 11.28 -11.96
N TYR A 169 3.83 11.25 -13.22
CA TYR A 169 2.40 11.28 -13.53
C TYR A 169 1.68 10.03 -12.99
N TRP A 170 2.30 8.85 -13.12
CA TRP A 170 1.79 7.62 -12.52
C TRP A 170 1.78 7.67 -10.99
N LEU A 171 2.81 8.25 -10.36
CA LEU A 171 2.87 8.43 -8.91
C LEU A 171 1.73 9.32 -8.41
N ILE A 172 1.49 10.46 -9.07
CA ILE A 172 0.37 11.37 -8.75
C ILE A 172 -0.97 10.66 -8.98
N GLY A 173 -1.14 10.01 -10.12
CA GLY A 173 -2.34 9.25 -10.46
C GLY A 173 -2.67 8.20 -9.40
N GLY A 174 -1.68 7.40 -8.99
CA GLY A 174 -1.82 6.41 -7.92
C GLY A 174 -2.18 7.02 -6.57
N GLY A 175 -1.61 8.18 -6.22
CA GLY A 175 -1.95 8.92 -4.99
C GLY A 175 -3.38 9.44 -5.00
N LEU A 176 -3.83 9.99 -6.13
CA LEU A 176 -5.23 10.43 -6.30
C LEU A 176 -6.20 9.26 -6.25
N PHE A 177 -5.89 8.16 -6.94
CA PHE A 177 -6.71 6.94 -6.92
C PHE A 177 -6.87 6.39 -5.50
N TYR A 178 -5.78 6.36 -4.73
CA TYR A 178 -5.83 5.95 -3.32
C TYR A 178 -6.69 6.90 -2.47
N SER A 179 -6.52 8.21 -2.66
CA SER A 179 -7.28 9.22 -1.91
C SER A 179 -8.77 9.14 -2.21
N LEU A 180 -9.16 8.96 -3.47
CA LEU A 180 -10.55 8.71 -3.87
C LEU A 180 -11.07 7.41 -3.25
N GLY A 181 -10.27 6.36 -3.26
CA GLY A 181 -10.60 5.08 -2.62
C GLY A 181 -10.94 5.24 -1.14
N THR A 182 -10.20 6.07 -0.38
CA THR A 182 -10.46 6.26 1.05
C THR A 182 -11.85 6.83 1.35
N ILE A 183 -12.48 7.52 0.38
CA ILE A 183 -13.88 7.99 0.51
C ILE A 183 -14.81 6.78 0.68
N PHE A 184 -14.61 5.73 -0.14
CA PHE A 184 -15.40 4.49 -0.05
C PHE A 184 -15.13 3.77 1.27
N PHE A 185 -13.90 3.82 1.80
CA PHE A 185 -13.58 3.28 3.11
C PHE A 185 -14.33 4.01 4.24
N PHE A 186 -14.47 5.34 4.18
CA PHE A 186 -15.27 6.11 5.14
C PHE A 186 -16.78 5.86 4.99
N LEU A 187 -17.21 5.44 3.80
CA LEU A 187 -18.59 5.08 3.49
C LEU A 187 -18.90 3.59 3.72
N ASP A 188 -18.06 2.87 4.45
CA ASP A 188 -18.18 1.41 4.68
C ASP A 188 -19.48 0.98 5.42
N LYS A 189 -20.28 1.96 5.88
CA LYS A 189 -21.65 1.73 6.40
C LYS A 189 -22.64 1.33 5.31
N TYR A 190 -22.36 1.63 4.04
CA TYR A 190 -23.20 1.24 2.91
C TYR A 190 -22.67 -0.08 2.30
N LYS A 191 -23.60 -0.88 1.77
CA LYS A 191 -23.24 -2.18 1.18
C LYS A 191 -22.20 -2.06 0.06
N TYR A 192 -21.25 -2.97 0.04
CA TYR A 192 -20.19 -3.09 -0.96
C TYR A 192 -19.20 -1.91 -1.06
N MET A 193 -19.30 -0.88 -0.22
CA MET A 193 -18.33 0.23 -0.24
C MET A 193 -16.93 -0.22 0.13
N HIS A 194 -16.81 -1.22 1.01
CA HIS A 194 -15.52 -1.80 1.36
C HIS A 194 -14.90 -2.57 0.18
N SER A 195 -15.70 -3.30 -0.59
CA SER A 195 -15.22 -3.96 -1.81
C SER A 195 -14.80 -2.96 -2.89
N ALA A 196 -15.52 -1.83 -3.00
CA ALA A 196 -15.11 -0.73 -3.87
C ALA A 196 -13.74 -0.16 -3.44
N TRP A 197 -13.51 0.04 -2.15
CA TRP A 197 -12.20 0.43 -1.61
C TRP A 197 -11.09 -0.52 -2.07
N HIS A 198 -11.30 -1.85 -2.00
CA HIS A 198 -10.33 -2.85 -2.47
C HIS A 198 -9.96 -2.68 -3.95
N LEU A 199 -10.93 -2.36 -4.82
CA LEU A 199 -10.65 -2.09 -6.23
C LEU A 199 -9.75 -0.87 -6.42
N PHE A 200 -9.93 0.18 -5.62
CA PHE A 200 -9.05 1.35 -5.63
C PHE A 200 -7.65 1.04 -5.09
N GLU A 201 -7.52 0.14 -4.12
CA GLU A 201 -6.20 -0.31 -3.65
C GLU A 201 -5.43 -1.05 -4.73
N ILE A 202 -6.09 -1.94 -5.49
CA ILE A 202 -5.47 -2.65 -6.63
C ILE A 202 -5.14 -1.66 -7.75
N GLY A 203 -6.07 -0.77 -8.10
CA GLY A 203 -5.86 0.26 -9.12
C GLY A 203 -4.67 1.16 -8.82
N ARG A 204 -4.50 1.55 -7.55
CA ARG A 204 -3.31 2.29 -7.10
C ARG A 204 -2.00 1.54 -7.37
N ALA A 205 -1.97 0.25 -7.07
CA ALA A 205 -0.77 -0.56 -7.27
C ALA A 205 -0.44 -0.76 -8.75
N SER A 206 -1.46 -0.81 -9.62
CA SER A 206 -1.29 -0.91 -11.07
C SER A 206 -0.74 0.37 -11.70
N CYS A 207 -0.92 1.52 -11.04
CA CYS A 207 -0.44 2.84 -11.48
C CYS A 207 1.01 3.14 -11.04
N ARG A 208 1.71 2.20 -10.42
CA ARG A 208 3.06 2.39 -9.87
C ARG A 208 4.00 1.29 -10.32
#